data_6bddc86241663c34e47a896772295a46
#
_entry.id   6bddc86241663c34e47a896772295a46
#
_cell.length_a   1.000
_cell.length_b   1.000
_cell.length_c   1.000
_cell.angle_alpha   90.00
_cell.angle_beta   90.00
_cell.angle_gamma   90.00
#
_symmetry.space_group_name_H-M   'P 1'
#
loop_
_entity.id
_entity.type
_entity.pdbx_description
1 polymer ?
#
loop_
_entity_poly.entity_id
_entity_poly.type
_entity_poly.pdbx_seq_one_letter_code
_entity_poly.pdbx_strand_id
1 'polypeptide(L)'
;MIGIIVAMEIESRKLLSVMKNKETKKIMGVTFTCGSIGSKDVVIAVCGVGKVFAATCCALMINEYSPERIINCGVAGALNGEMAIGDALIAEAALQHDMDTSAIGDPKGLISGINVIKLPCVCPELKGKDSITVEGKNVKVWWGVVASGDKFISERAEKEGIRDTFGADVCEMEGAAIAQVCYVAGIPCTILRTVSDTLSGGHVDFEKFKVVAADETLKVIKAFFY
;
A
#
# COMPACT_ATOMS: atom_id res chain seq x y z
N MET A 1 -17.24 -1.89 8.80
CA MET A 1 -16.34 -0.71 8.70
C MET A 1 -15.08 -1.10 7.95
N ILE A 2 -14.56 -0.23 7.07
CA ILE A 2 -13.30 -0.46 6.33
C ILE A 2 -12.20 0.41 6.95
N GLY A 3 -11.04 -0.19 7.24
CA GLY A 3 -9.85 0.55 7.66
C GLY A 3 -9.03 1.00 6.45
N ILE A 4 -8.58 2.25 6.43
CA ILE A 4 -7.72 2.80 5.38
C ILE A 4 -6.46 3.36 6.03
N ILE A 5 -5.29 2.87 5.64
CA ILE A 5 -4.00 3.33 6.15
C ILE A 5 -3.18 3.89 4.99
N VAL A 6 -2.69 5.10 5.18
CA VAL A 6 -1.76 5.78 4.26
C VAL A 6 -0.51 6.21 5.03
N ALA A 7 0.61 6.39 4.33
CA ALA A 7 1.86 6.78 4.98
C ALA A 7 1.98 8.29 5.17
N MET A 8 1.48 9.08 4.23
CA MET A 8 1.69 10.52 4.17
C MET A 8 0.38 11.31 4.17
N GLU A 9 0.42 12.52 4.75
CA GLU A 9 -0.72 13.44 4.77
C GLU A 9 -1.26 13.75 3.36
N ILE A 10 -0.38 13.83 2.36
CA ILE A 10 -0.77 14.12 0.98
C ILE A 10 -1.70 13.04 0.42
N GLU A 11 -1.52 11.78 0.83
CA GLU A 11 -2.33 10.64 0.41
C GLU A 11 -3.71 10.62 1.07
N SER A 12 -3.82 11.19 2.29
CA SER A 12 -5.10 11.22 3.03
C SER A 12 -6.01 12.39 2.67
N ARG A 13 -5.46 13.53 2.21
CA ARG A 13 -6.19 14.81 2.07
C ARG A 13 -7.52 14.69 1.33
N LYS A 14 -7.50 14.05 0.17
CA LYS A 14 -8.71 13.95 -0.65
C LYS A 14 -9.70 12.91 -0.09
N LEU A 15 -9.23 11.83 0.52
CA LEU A 15 -10.09 10.88 1.23
C LEU A 15 -10.81 11.57 2.38
N LEU A 16 -10.08 12.30 3.19
CA LEU A 16 -10.65 13.09 4.27
C LEU A 16 -11.61 14.18 3.78
N SER A 17 -11.36 14.76 2.59
CA SER A 17 -12.24 15.82 2.05
C SER A 17 -13.63 15.32 1.64
N VAL A 18 -13.75 14.05 1.19
CA VAL A 18 -15.02 13.44 0.77
C VAL A 18 -15.73 12.70 1.90
N MET A 19 -15.06 12.50 3.03
CA MET A 19 -15.60 11.83 4.20
C MET A 19 -16.62 12.72 4.91
N LYS A 20 -17.75 12.12 5.32
CA LYS A 20 -18.83 12.74 6.09
C LYS A 20 -18.82 12.23 7.53
N ASN A 21 -19.47 13.00 8.44
CA ASN A 21 -19.65 12.66 9.86
C ASN A 21 -18.33 12.30 10.54
N LYS A 22 -17.32 13.16 10.37
CA LYS A 22 -15.96 12.90 10.86
C LYS A 22 -15.85 13.06 12.37
N GLU A 23 -15.31 12.04 13.01
CA GLU A 23 -14.88 12.05 14.40
C GLU A 23 -13.42 11.60 14.48
N THR A 24 -12.63 12.25 15.31
CA THR A 24 -11.20 11.92 15.45
C THR A 24 -10.87 11.43 16.83
N LYS A 25 -10.02 10.39 16.90
CA LYS A 25 -9.44 9.87 18.15
C LYS A 25 -7.94 9.72 17.98
N LYS A 26 -7.17 10.14 18.97
CA LYS A 26 -5.71 9.94 18.97
C LYS A 26 -5.34 8.82 19.92
N ILE A 27 -4.58 7.82 19.42
CA ILE A 27 -4.12 6.65 20.18
C ILE A 27 -2.63 6.47 19.90
N MET A 28 -1.79 6.47 20.93
CA MET A 28 -0.33 6.32 20.83
C MET A 28 0.32 7.21 19.75
N GLY A 29 -0.16 8.46 19.64
CA GLY A 29 0.38 9.41 18.64
C GLY A 29 -0.29 9.35 17.27
N VAL A 30 -0.95 8.26 16.91
CA VAL A 30 -1.67 8.12 15.64
C VAL A 30 -3.07 8.72 15.75
N THR A 31 -3.45 9.53 14.76
CA THR A 31 -4.81 10.09 14.65
C THR A 31 -5.66 9.21 13.74
N PHE A 32 -6.74 8.69 14.28
CA PHE A 32 -7.76 7.91 13.57
C PHE A 32 -8.96 8.82 13.30
N THR A 33 -9.41 8.90 12.06
CA THR A 33 -10.60 9.65 11.66
C THR A 33 -11.68 8.68 11.20
N CYS A 34 -12.74 8.55 11.98
CA CYS A 34 -13.91 7.75 11.64
C CYS A 34 -14.93 8.60 10.90
N GLY A 35 -15.76 7.97 10.06
CA GLY A 35 -16.83 8.62 9.32
C GLY A 35 -17.35 7.73 8.19
N SER A 36 -17.94 8.33 7.16
CA SER A 36 -18.47 7.58 6.01
C SER A 36 -17.99 8.13 4.68
N ILE A 37 -17.74 7.22 3.72
CA ILE A 37 -17.51 7.54 2.30
C ILE A 37 -18.52 6.75 1.48
N GLY A 38 -19.36 7.44 0.70
CA GLY A 38 -20.51 6.81 0.06
C GLY A 38 -21.45 6.20 1.11
N SER A 39 -21.74 4.92 0.99
CA SER A 39 -22.56 4.14 1.94
C SER A 39 -21.76 3.32 2.95
N LYS A 40 -20.43 3.46 2.97
CA LYS A 40 -19.53 2.65 3.81
C LYS A 40 -18.99 3.44 4.99
N ASP A 41 -19.02 2.83 6.17
CA ASP A 41 -18.30 3.34 7.33
C ASP A 41 -16.82 3.05 7.16
N VAL A 42 -15.99 4.05 7.43
CA VAL A 42 -14.55 3.98 7.27
C VAL A 42 -13.83 4.57 8.47
N VAL A 43 -12.64 4.06 8.75
CA VAL A 43 -11.65 4.69 9.63
C VAL A 43 -10.36 4.91 8.83
N ILE A 44 -9.86 6.15 8.81
CA ILE A 44 -8.67 6.55 8.08
C ILE A 44 -7.59 6.96 9.07
N ALA A 45 -6.34 6.50 8.84
CA ALA A 45 -5.18 6.92 9.61
C ALA A 45 -3.99 7.21 8.69
N VAL A 46 -3.19 8.21 9.08
CA VAL A 46 -1.86 8.47 8.53
C VAL A 46 -0.86 7.86 9.50
N CYS A 47 -0.17 6.82 9.06
CA CYS A 47 0.73 6.07 9.95
C CYS A 47 2.13 6.70 10.08
N GLY A 48 2.61 7.40 9.07
CA GLY A 48 4.02 7.75 8.91
C GLY A 48 4.75 6.73 8.03
N VAL A 49 5.96 7.07 7.60
CA VAL A 49 6.77 6.27 6.69
C VAL A 49 7.50 5.16 7.44
N GLY A 50 7.51 3.96 6.85
CA GLY A 50 8.27 2.81 7.31
C GLY A 50 7.47 1.74 8.04
N LYS A 51 8.03 0.54 8.08
CA LYS A 51 7.37 -0.69 8.51
C LYS A 51 6.88 -0.65 9.97
N VAL A 52 7.65 -0.07 10.87
CA VAL A 52 7.31 0.00 12.31
C VAL A 52 6.07 0.86 12.51
N PHE A 53 6.01 2.04 11.91
CA PHE A 53 4.84 2.92 11.97
C PHE A 53 3.62 2.27 11.34
N ALA A 54 3.79 1.66 10.18
CA ALA A 54 2.72 0.99 9.45
C ALA A 54 2.12 -0.18 10.26
N ALA A 55 2.95 -1.06 10.81
CA ALA A 55 2.53 -2.19 11.63
C ALA A 55 1.83 -1.73 12.91
N THR A 56 2.39 -0.73 13.61
CA THR A 56 1.80 -0.16 14.82
C THR A 56 0.42 0.43 14.54
N CYS A 57 0.31 1.25 13.51
CA CYS A 57 -0.97 1.85 13.11
C CYS A 57 -2.02 0.79 12.77
N CYS A 58 -1.62 -0.24 12.01
CA CYS A 58 -2.50 -1.34 11.63
C CYS A 58 -3.00 -2.13 12.85
N ALA A 59 -2.11 -2.50 13.76
CA ALA A 59 -2.46 -3.22 14.98
C ALA A 59 -3.42 -2.42 15.88
N LEU A 60 -3.15 -1.12 16.06
CA LEU A 60 -4.04 -0.22 16.81
C LEU A 60 -5.40 -0.09 16.14
N MET A 61 -5.44 0.07 14.81
CA MET A 61 -6.69 0.18 14.05
C MET A 61 -7.53 -1.09 14.19
N ILE A 62 -6.90 -2.26 14.07
CA ILE A 62 -7.60 -3.56 14.21
C ILE A 62 -8.16 -3.72 15.62
N ASN A 63 -7.35 -3.45 16.64
CA ASN A 63 -7.75 -3.60 18.04
C ASN A 63 -8.88 -2.66 18.45
N GLU A 64 -8.83 -1.41 17.99
CA GLU A 64 -9.78 -0.37 18.42
C GLU A 64 -11.10 -0.39 17.63
N TYR A 65 -11.02 -0.68 16.31
CA TYR A 65 -12.16 -0.49 15.41
C TYR A 65 -12.69 -1.79 14.80
N SER A 66 -11.98 -2.91 14.94
CA SER A 66 -12.34 -4.23 14.39
C SER A 66 -12.83 -4.15 12.93
N PRO A 67 -12.06 -3.56 12.01
CA PRO A 67 -12.46 -3.40 10.63
C PRO A 67 -12.61 -4.76 9.95
N GLU A 68 -13.55 -4.87 9.02
CA GLU A 68 -13.75 -6.09 8.21
C GLU A 68 -12.64 -6.32 7.18
N ARG A 69 -11.90 -5.25 6.86
CA ARG A 69 -10.77 -5.26 5.91
C ARG A 69 -9.90 -4.02 6.13
N ILE A 70 -8.61 -4.16 5.88
CA ILE A 70 -7.66 -3.04 5.78
C ILE A 70 -7.34 -2.78 4.30
N ILE A 71 -7.40 -1.51 3.91
CA ILE A 71 -6.90 -1.01 2.64
C ILE A 71 -5.68 -0.14 2.93
N ASN A 72 -4.52 -0.54 2.43
CA ASN A 72 -3.34 0.30 2.41
C ASN A 72 -3.18 0.88 1.00
N CYS A 73 -3.09 2.17 0.91
CA CYS A 73 -2.96 2.85 -0.37
C CYS A 73 -1.91 3.94 -0.32
N GLY A 74 -1.24 4.16 -1.44
CA GLY A 74 -0.17 5.13 -1.55
C GLY A 74 0.56 5.03 -2.88
N VAL A 75 1.74 5.62 -2.92
CA VAL A 75 2.62 5.62 -4.10
C VAL A 75 3.69 4.55 -3.98
N ALA A 76 4.31 4.17 -5.11
CA ALA A 76 5.41 3.22 -5.16
C ALA A 76 6.33 3.47 -6.35
N GLY A 77 7.60 3.07 -6.24
CA GLY A 77 8.55 2.99 -7.34
C GLY A 77 8.36 1.72 -8.16
N ALA A 78 8.29 1.83 -9.48
CA ALA A 78 8.20 0.68 -10.36
C ALA A 78 9.52 -0.12 -10.40
N LEU A 79 9.39 -1.44 -10.30
CA LEU A 79 10.44 -2.42 -10.55
C LEU A 79 10.25 -3.09 -11.92
N ASN A 80 9.01 -3.17 -12.37
CA ASN A 80 8.64 -3.64 -13.70
C ASN A 80 8.84 -2.50 -14.72
N GLY A 81 9.69 -2.73 -15.73
CA GLY A 81 10.05 -1.72 -16.74
C GLY A 81 8.92 -1.33 -17.70
N GLU A 82 7.81 -2.06 -17.70
CA GLU A 82 6.65 -1.76 -18.54
C GLU A 82 5.66 -0.80 -17.86
N MET A 83 5.81 -0.56 -16.55
CA MET A 83 4.94 0.33 -15.78
C MET A 83 5.33 1.80 -15.98
N ALA A 84 4.34 2.63 -16.21
CA ALA A 84 4.48 4.08 -16.36
C ALA A 84 4.01 4.82 -15.10
N ILE A 85 4.50 6.05 -14.93
CA ILE A 85 4.02 6.96 -13.88
C ILE A 85 2.52 7.17 -14.03
N GLY A 86 1.78 6.98 -12.93
CA GLY A 86 0.33 7.06 -12.90
C GLY A 86 -0.39 5.73 -13.10
N ASP A 87 0.29 4.65 -13.54
CA ASP A 87 -0.29 3.31 -13.54
C ASP A 87 -0.63 2.88 -12.12
N ALA A 88 -1.71 2.14 -11.97
CA ALA A 88 -2.13 1.57 -10.69
C ALA A 88 -1.72 0.09 -10.61
N LEU A 89 -1.22 -0.34 -9.44
CA LEU A 89 -0.99 -1.74 -9.12
C LEU A 89 -1.87 -2.16 -7.94
N ILE A 90 -2.60 -3.24 -8.13
CA ILE A 90 -3.31 -3.97 -7.07
C ILE A 90 -2.44 -5.17 -6.67
N ALA A 91 -2.11 -5.27 -5.40
CA ALA A 91 -1.29 -6.37 -4.94
C ALA A 91 -2.07 -7.69 -4.91
N GLU A 92 -1.49 -8.72 -5.52
CA GLU A 92 -1.85 -10.12 -5.29
C GLU A 92 -1.13 -10.64 -4.04
N ALA A 93 0.09 -10.14 -3.81
CA ALA A 93 0.87 -10.44 -2.62
C ALA A 93 1.81 -9.27 -2.26
N ALA A 94 2.22 -9.24 -1.00
CA ALA A 94 3.26 -8.35 -0.51
C ALA A 94 4.36 -9.13 0.21
N LEU A 95 5.61 -8.64 0.16
CA LEU A 95 6.76 -9.23 0.84
C LEU A 95 7.69 -8.15 1.40
N GLN A 96 8.51 -8.52 2.38
CA GLN A 96 9.57 -7.65 2.90
C GLN A 96 10.90 -8.00 2.22
N HIS A 97 11.38 -7.14 1.33
CA HIS A 97 12.61 -7.38 0.57
C HIS A 97 13.90 -7.25 1.42
N ASP A 98 13.81 -6.56 2.54
CA ASP A 98 14.90 -6.33 3.49
C ASP A 98 14.86 -7.25 4.72
N MET A 99 13.91 -8.21 4.77
CA MET A 99 13.91 -9.29 5.74
C MET A 99 14.89 -10.37 5.29
N ASP A 100 16.03 -10.50 5.95
CA ASP A 100 17.10 -11.40 5.55
C ASP A 100 17.71 -12.12 6.75
N THR A 101 17.40 -13.39 6.88
CA THR A 101 17.98 -14.35 7.82
C THR A 101 18.77 -15.43 7.09
N SER A 102 19.22 -15.17 5.86
CA SER A 102 19.95 -16.14 5.03
C SER A 102 21.28 -16.58 5.65
N ALA A 103 21.89 -15.77 6.50
CA ALA A 103 23.10 -16.15 7.24
C ALA A 103 22.88 -17.35 8.18
N ILE A 104 21.65 -17.66 8.56
CA ILE A 104 21.29 -18.84 9.37
C ILE A 104 20.53 -19.89 8.58
N GLY A 105 20.50 -19.77 7.23
CA GLY A 105 19.98 -20.78 6.32
C GLY A 105 18.56 -20.55 5.78
N ASP A 106 17.89 -19.49 6.16
CA ASP A 106 16.56 -19.16 5.65
C ASP A 106 16.61 -18.55 4.24
N PRO A 107 15.60 -18.74 3.42
CA PRO A 107 15.48 -17.97 2.17
C PRO A 107 15.22 -16.49 2.48
N LYS A 108 15.74 -15.59 1.63
CA LYS A 108 15.50 -14.14 1.75
C LYS A 108 14.00 -13.83 1.72
N GLY A 109 13.59 -12.89 2.55
CA GLY A 109 12.19 -12.48 2.67
C GLY A 109 11.34 -13.39 3.56
N LEU A 110 11.88 -14.49 4.09
CA LEU A 110 11.13 -15.38 4.96
C LEU A 110 10.82 -14.71 6.30
N ILE A 111 9.54 -14.63 6.63
CA ILE A 111 9.06 -14.25 7.95
C ILE A 111 8.94 -15.55 8.76
N SER A 112 10.02 -15.95 9.41
CA SER A 112 10.15 -17.27 10.04
C SER A 112 9.06 -17.58 11.08
N GLY A 113 8.61 -16.54 11.84
CA GLY A 113 7.56 -16.71 12.84
C GLY A 113 6.20 -17.15 12.31
N ILE A 114 5.94 -16.96 11.01
CA ILE A 114 4.71 -17.41 10.31
C ILE A 114 5.00 -18.29 9.10
N ASN A 115 6.27 -18.53 8.81
CA ASN A 115 6.77 -19.35 7.69
C ASN A 115 6.23 -18.93 6.32
N VAL A 116 6.22 -17.61 6.03
CA VAL A 116 5.68 -17.02 4.80
C VAL A 116 6.67 -16.01 4.23
N ILE A 117 6.85 -16.00 2.90
CA ILE A 117 7.58 -14.97 2.17
C ILE A 117 6.59 -13.98 1.55
N LYS A 118 5.61 -14.47 0.77
CA LYS A 118 4.60 -13.65 0.08
C LYS A 118 3.29 -13.69 0.86
N LEU A 119 2.93 -12.58 1.46
CA LEU A 119 1.68 -12.37 2.20
C LEU A 119 0.55 -12.14 1.21
N PRO A 120 -0.55 -12.92 1.25
CA PRO A 120 -1.64 -12.78 0.29
C PRO A 120 -2.39 -11.48 0.47
N CYS A 121 -2.72 -10.83 -0.65
CA CYS A 121 -3.55 -9.64 -0.70
C CYS A 121 -4.79 -9.91 -1.54
N VAL A 122 -5.87 -9.19 -1.28
CA VAL A 122 -7.16 -9.39 -1.96
C VAL A 122 -7.78 -8.06 -2.37
N CYS A 123 -8.40 -8.03 -3.54
CA CYS A 123 -9.15 -6.89 -4.03
C CYS A 123 -10.34 -7.38 -4.89
N PRO A 124 -11.42 -7.84 -4.25
CA PRO A 124 -12.55 -8.44 -4.97
C PRO A 124 -13.25 -7.46 -5.91
N GLU A 125 -13.29 -6.16 -5.60
CA GLU A 125 -13.95 -5.11 -6.37
C GLU A 125 -13.34 -4.90 -7.76
N LEU A 126 -12.04 -5.13 -7.89
CA LEU A 126 -11.30 -4.91 -9.13
C LEU A 126 -10.81 -6.21 -9.78
N LYS A 127 -11.16 -7.36 -9.22
CA LYS A 127 -10.70 -8.67 -9.71
C LYS A 127 -10.96 -8.84 -11.20
N GLY A 128 -9.88 -9.13 -11.94
CA GLY A 128 -9.93 -9.36 -13.39
C GLY A 128 -10.06 -8.09 -14.24
N LYS A 129 -9.94 -6.91 -13.67
CA LYS A 129 -9.88 -5.66 -14.42
C LYS A 129 -8.41 -5.31 -14.71
N ASP A 130 -8.13 -4.98 -15.97
CA ASP A 130 -6.84 -4.47 -16.45
C ASP A 130 -6.84 -2.95 -16.61
N SER A 131 -8.01 -2.34 -16.49
CA SER A 131 -8.19 -0.89 -16.52
C SER A 131 -9.45 -0.47 -15.77
N ILE A 132 -9.45 0.77 -15.29
CA ILE A 132 -10.62 1.42 -14.69
C ILE A 132 -10.79 2.82 -15.29
N THR A 133 -12.03 3.23 -15.54
CA THR A 133 -12.32 4.61 -15.95
C THR A 133 -12.68 5.43 -14.72
N VAL A 134 -11.89 6.46 -14.45
CA VAL A 134 -12.10 7.36 -13.32
C VAL A 134 -12.11 8.81 -13.81
N GLU A 135 -13.19 9.52 -13.56
CA GLU A 135 -13.36 10.92 -13.99
C GLU A 135 -13.09 11.11 -15.50
N GLY A 136 -13.52 10.12 -16.33
CA GLY A 136 -13.37 10.14 -17.79
C GLY A 136 -11.97 9.78 -18.31
N LYS A 137 -11.03 9.44 -17.41
CA LYS A 137 -9.69 8.94 -17.78
C LYS A 137 -9.61 7.45 -17.57
N ASN A 138 -8.97 6.75 -18.50
CA ASN A 138 -8.65 5.34 -18.34
C ASN A 138 -7.32 5.21 -17.60
N VAL A 139 -7.35 4.52 -16.46
CA VAL A 139 -6.16 4.20 -15.64
C VAL A 139 -5.86 2.72 -15.87
N LYS A 140 -4.63 2.40 -16.29
CA LYS A 140 -4.19 1.01 -16.43
C LYS A 140 -4.01 0.39 -15.05
N VAL A 141 -4.53 -0.81 -14.89
CA VAL A 141 -4.43 -1.58 -13.64
C VAL A 141 -3.54 -2.80 -13.87
N TRP A 142 -2.53 -2.91 -13.05
CA TRP A 142 -1.64 -4.05 -12.95
C TRP A 142 -1.99 -4.90 -11.75
N TRP A 143 -1.75 -6.18 -11.87
CA TRP A 143 -1.82 -7.13 -10.76
C TRP A 143 -0.45 -7.71 -10.53
N GLY A 144 0.03 -7.73 -9.27
CA GLY A 144 1.40 -8.16 -9.05
C GLY A 144 1.83 -8.13 -7.59
N VAL A 145 3.14 -8.08 -7.40
CA VAL A 145 3.80 -8.22 -6.10
C VAL A 145 4.38 -6.89 -5.64
N VAL A 146 4.06 -6.50 -4.40
CA VAL A 146 4.61 -5.32 -3.73
C VAL A 146 5.77 -5.76 -2.82
N ALA A 147 6.93 -5.12 -2.98
CA ALA A 147 8.09 -5.31 -2.11
C ALA A 147 8.25 -4.11 -1.15
N SER A 148 8.19 -4.36 0.16
CA SER A 148 8.35 -3.32 1.18
C SER A 148 9.70 -3.43 1.88
N GLY A 149 10.28 -2.28 2.26
CA GLY A 149 11.49 -2.21 3.08
C GLY A 149 11.72 -0.83 3.65
N ASP A 150 12.51 -0.74 4.73
CA ASP A 150 12.80 0.53 5.39
C ASP A 150 13.93 1.33 4.71
N LYS A 151 13.91 1.31 3.37
CA LYS A 151 14.83 2.08 2.52
C LYS A 151 14.09 2.61 1.29
N PHE A 152 14.27 3.89 0.98
CA PHE A 152 13.86 4.45 -0.31
C PHE A 152 14.80 3.94 -1.41
N ILE A 153 14.29 3.13 -2.33
CA ILE A 153 15.07 2.51 -3.40
C ILE A 153 15.07 3.44 -4.62
N SER A 154 16.17 4.15 -4.84
CA SER A 154 16.33 5.08 -5.95
C SER A 154 17.21 4.53 -7.08
N GLU A 155 18.16 3.66 -6.75
CA GLU A 155 19.15 3.18 -7.69
C GLU A 155 18.61 2.04 -8.54
N ARG A 156 18.80 2.14 -9.86
CA ARG A 156 18.33 1.13 -10.83
C ARG A 156 18.81 -0.28 -10.49
N ALA A 157 20.07 -0.43 -10.14
CA ALA A 157 20.64 -1.74 -9.81
C ALA A 157 19.98 -2.38 -8.58
N GLU A 158 19.60 -1.56 -7.57
CA GLU A 158 18.85 -2.05 -6.41
C GLU A 158 17.43 -2.47 -6.79
N LYS A 159 16.73 -1.66 -7.60
CA LYS A 159 15.42 -1.98 -8.15
C LYS A 159 15.44 -3.31 -8.91
N GLU A 160 16.39 -3.49 -9.81
CA GLU A 160 16.58 -4.74 -10.57
C GLU A 160 16.91 -5.91 -9.65
N GLY A 161 17.75 -5.73 -8.63
CA GLY A 161 18.07 -6.76 -7.64
C GLY A 161 16.85 -7.23 -6.83
N ILE A 162 15.96 -6.32 -6.43
CA ILE A 162 14.70 -6.66 -5.74
C ILE A 162 13.77 -7.42 -6.69
N ARG A 163 13.58 -6.91 -7.91
CA ARG A 163 12.76 -7.56 -8.93
C ARG A 163 13.24 -8.99 -9.20
N ASP A 164 14.53 -9.16 -9.47
CA ASP A 164 15.09 -10.44 -9.88
C ASP A 164 15.13 -11.47 -8.74
N THR A 165 15.25 -10.99 -7.48
CA THR A 165 15.23 -11.86 -6.29
C THR A 165 13.81 -12.31 -5.92
N PHE A 166 12.82 -11.43 -6.00
CA PHE A 166 11.49 -11.66 -5.43
C PHE A 166 10.37 -11.75 -6.47
N GLY A 167 10.62 -11.38 -7.73
CA GLY A 167 9.60 -11.24 -8.75
C GLY A 167 8.59 -10.15 -8.37
N ALA A 168 9.09 -9.03 -7.83
CA ALA A 168 8.25 -7.92 -7.41
C ALA A 168 8.10 -6.89 -8.54
N ASP A 169 6.94 -6.26 -8.63
CA ASP A 169 6.57 -5.29 -9.67
C ASP A 169 6.77 -3.84 -9.22
N VAL A 170 6.60 -3.57 -7.93
CA VAL A 170 6.82 -2.25 -7.32
C VAL A 170 7.47 -2.38 -5.95
N CYS A 171 8.15 -1.30 -5.50
CA CYS A 171 8.69 -1.19 -4.14
C CYS A 171 8.18 0.05 -3.42
N GLU A 172 7.99 -0.09 -2.10
CA GLU A 172 7.53 0.96 -1.19
C GLU A 172 7.97 0.62 0.25
N MET A 173 7.39 1.25 1.29
CA MET A 173 7.96 1.13 2.64
C MET A 173 6.98 0.64 3.72
N GLU A 174 5.72 0.27 3.42
CA GLU A 174 4.69 -0.03 4.44
C GLU A 174 3.86 -1.28 4.18
N GLY A 175 3.52 -1.55 2.92
CA GLY A 175 2.46 -2.49 2.54
C GLY A 175 2.63 -3.89 3.11
N ALA A 176 3.82 -4.48 3.03
CA ALA A 176 4.06 -5.82 3.57
C ALA A 176 3.98 -5.87 5.10
N ALA A 177 4.35 -4.79 5.80
CA ALA A 177 4.21 -4.75 7.25
C ALA A 177 2.74 -4.74 7.68
N ILE A 178 1.90 -3.98 6.96
CA ILE A 178 0.44 -3.98 7.16
C ILE A 178 -0.15 -5.35 6.80
N ALA A 179 0.24 -5.93 5.66
CA ALA A 179 -0.21 -7.25 5.24
C ALA A 179 0.18 -8.34 6.24
N GLN A 180 1.35 -8.26 6.86
CA GLN A 180 1.78 -9.18 7.91
C GLN A 180 0.89 -9.11 9.14
N VAL A 181 0.59 -7.90 9.63
CA VAL A 181 -0.32 -7.71 10.77
C VAL A 181 -1.71 -8.24 10.45
N CYS A 182 -2.23 -7.92 9.26
CA CYS A 182 -3.53 -8.42 8.79
C CYS A 182 -3.55 -9.95 8.69
N TYR A 183 -2.49 -10.57 8.14
CA TYR A 183 -2.36 -12.02 8.02
C TYR A 183 -2.42 -12.71 9.38
N VAL A 184 -1.66 -12.21 10.36
CA VAL A 184 -1.66 -12.75 11.73
C VAL A 184 -3.01 -12.54 12.43
N ALA A 185 -3.66 -11.42 12.17
CA ALA A 185 -4.99 -11.10 12.73
C ALA A 185 -6.16 -11.80 12.00
N GLY A 186 -5.92 -12.47 10.87
CA GLY A 186 -6.97 -13.10 10.06
C GLY A 186 -7.89 -12.10 9.35
N ILE A 187 -7.41 -10.88 9.08
CA ILE A 187 -8.18 -9.80 8.43
C ILE A 187 -7.73 -9.64 6.98
N PRO A 188 -8.65 -9.56 6.00
CA PRO A 188 -8.32 -9.30 4.61
C PRO A 188 -7.54 -7.99 4.43
N CYS A 189 -6.46 -8.03 3.63
CA CYS A 189 -5.65 -6.88 3.28
C CYS A 189 -5.74 -6.59 1.79
N THR A 190 -5.99 -5.33 1.43
CA THR A 190 -5.89 -4.81 0.07
C THR A 190 -4.74 -3.81 0.04
N ILE A 191 -3.82 -3.94 -0.92
CA ILE A 191 -2.78 -2.94 -1.15
C ILE A 191 -2.95 -2.39 -2.56
N LEU A 192 -3.05 -1.07 -2.63
CA LEU A 192 -3.12 -0.31 -3.87
C LEU A 192 -1.94 0.65 -3.95
N ARG A 193 -1.23 0.64 -5.06
CA ARG A 193 -0.13 1.56 -5.32
C ARG A 193 -0.31 2.26 -6.66
N THR A 194 0.05 3.53 -6.71
CA THR A 194 0.21 4.27 -7.97
C THR A 194 1.68 4.56 -8.19
N VAL A 195 2.17 4.30 -9.39
CA VAL A 195 3.58 4.51 -9.75
C VAL A 195 3.93 5.98 -9.68
N SER A 196 4.91 6.33 -8.84
CA SER A 196 5.46 7.68 -8.68
C SER A 196 6.77 7.88 -9.43
N ASP A 197 7.53 6.79 -9.61
CA ASP A 197 8.81 6.78 -10.29
C ASP A 197 9.05 5.45 -11.00
N THR A 198 9.70 5.51 -12.18
CA THR A 198 9.95 4.35 -13.03
C THR A 198 11.19 3.56 -12.60
N LEU A 199 11.44 2.42 -13.25
CA LEU A 199 12.62 1.59 -13.02
C LEU A 199 13.94 2.39 -13.20
N SER A 200 13.99 3.30 -14.17
CA SER A 200 15.14 4.19 -14.43
C SER A 200 15.02 5.55 -13.74
N GLY A 201 13.86 5.84 -13.12
CA GLY A 201 13.64 7.03 -12.34
C GLY A 201 14.05 6.84 -10.88
N GLY A 202 14.13 7.91 -10.15
CA GLY A 202 14.52 7.88 -8.74
C GLY A 202 13.94 9.06 -7.97
N HIS A 203 14.71 9.60 -7.02
CA HIS A 203 14.27 10.68 -6.14
C HIS A 203 13.68 11.89 -6.90
N VAL A 204 14.22 12.27 -8.05
CA VAL A 204 13.74 13.43 -8.82
C VAL A 204 12.33 13.18 -9.36
N ASP A 205 12.07 11.98 -9.88
CA ASP A 205 10.74 11.61 -10.36
C ASP A 205 9.75 11.52 -9.20
N PHE A 206 10.14 10.88 -8.10
CA PHE A 206 9.31 10.80 -6.89
C PHE A 206 8.88 12.20 -6.40
N GLU A 207 9.82 13.13 -6.21
CA GLU A 207 9.51 14.49 -5.75
C GLU A 207 8.57 15.24 -6.70
N LYS A 208 8.73 15.03 -8.00
CA LYS A 208 7.90 15.65 -9.03
C LYS A 208 6.49 15.06 -9.12
N PHE A 209 6.35 13.74 -8.98
CA PHE A 209 5.11 13.04 -9.31
C PHE A 209 4.35 12.49 -8.10
N LYS A 210 4.91 12.48 -6.88
CA LYS A 210 4.24 11.95 -5.68
C LYS A 210 2.85 12.54 -5.43
N VAL A 211 2.66 13.84 -5.73
CA VAL A 211 1.36 14.51 -5.59
C VAL A 211 0.35 13.97 -6.60
N VAL A 212 0.78 13.87 -7.87
CA VAL A 212 -0.08 13.38 -8.96
C VAL A 212 -0.42 11.91 -8.73
N ALA A 213 0.56 11.10 -8.33
CA ALA A 213 0.35 9.69 -8.04
C ALA A 213 -0.60 9.48 -6.83
N ALA A 214 -0.46 10.27 -5.76
CA ALA A 214 -1.39 10.24 -4.62
C ALA A 214 -2.82 10.62 -5.05
N ASP A 215 -2.96 11.58 -5.97
CA ASP A 215 -4.25 11.96 -6.53
C ASP A 215 -4.88 10.86 -7.40
N GLU A 216 -4.08 10.16 -8.19
CA GLU A 216 -4.57 9.01 -8.98
C GLU A 216 -4.95 7.84 -8.07
N THR A 217 -4.17 7.56 -7.01
CA THR A 217 -4.51 6.55 -5.99
C THR A 217 -5.91 6.74 -5.44
N LEU A 218 -6.28 7.99 -5.14
CA LEU A 218 -7.61 8.30 -4.63
C LEU A 218 -8.71 7.99 -5.65
N LYS A 219 -8.46 8.26 -6.93
CA LYS A 219 -9.45 7.97 -7.98
C LYS A 219 -9.75 6.47 -8.03
N VAL A 220 -8.69 5.65 -7.96
CA VAL A 220 -8.85 4.19 -7.92
C VAL A 220 -9.62 3.76 -6.68
N ILE A 221 -9.31 4.33 -5.50
CA ILE A 221 -10.02 4.01 -4.25
C ILE A 221 -11.50 4.37 -4.32
N LYS A 222 -11.88 5.46 -4.98
CA LYS A 222 -13.30 5.79 -5.16
C LYS A 222 -14.10 4.65 -5.79
N ALA A 223 -13.49 3.87 -6.71
CA ALA A 223 -14.13 2.70 -7.30
C ALA A 223 -14.49 1.58 -6.29
N PHE A 224 -13.96 1.65 -5.04
CA PHE A 224 -14.35 0.74 -3.97
C PHE A 224 -15.60 1.19 -3.21
N PHE A 225 -15.98 2.47 -3.35
CA PHE A 225 -17.05 3.07 -2.55
C PHE A 225 -18.26 3.51 -3.37
N TYR A 226 -18.12 3.57 -4.69
CA TYR A 226 -19.15 3.99 -5.65
C TYR A 226 -19.27 3.00 -6.81
#